data_15acdf8f7659d73a6628d6d97b8b092c
#
_entry.id   15acdf8f7659d73a6628d6d97b8b092c
#
_cell.length_a   1.000
_cell.length_b   1.000
_cell.length_c   1.000
_cell.angle_alpha   90.00
_cell.angle_beta   90.00
_cell.angle_gamma   90.00
#
_symmetry.space_group_name_H-M   'P 1'
#
loop_
_entity.id
_entity.type
_entity.pdbx_description
1 polymer ?
#
loop_
_entity_poly.entity_id
_entity_poly.type
_entity_poly.pdbx_seq_one_letter_code
_entity_poly.pdbx_strand_id
1 'polypeptide(L)'
;MQDPGNLGTILRIADWFGIRHVFASPDTADVYAPKVVQATMGAIGTVRVHYGSLPVLLQPLKGRVPIYGTFLDGEDLYTQQLSSSCGVIVMGNEGKGITSEVGACVTHRLLIPSFAAEGCASESLNVAVATAIVCAELRRQGRS
;
A
#
# COMPACT_ATOMS: atom_id res chain seq x y z
N MET A 1 4.99 -2.47 -8.82
CA MET A 1 4.73 -3.86 -8.35
C MET A 1 4.63 -4.77 -9.56
N GLN A 2 5.51 -5.74 -9.66
CA GLN A 2 5.61 -6.59 -10.85
C GLN A 2 5.16 -8.03 -10.62
N ASP A 3 5.16 -8.47 -9.37
CA ASP A 3 4.74 -9.84 -9.04
C ASP A 3 3.21 -9.95 -9.10
N PRO A 4 2.67 -10.75 -10.01
CA PRO A 4 1.20 -10.90 -10.13
C PRO A 4 0.56 -11.46 -8.88
N GLY A 5 1.27 -12.30 -8.12
CA GLY A 5 0.75 -12.84 -6.86
C GLY A 5 0.57 -11.75 -5.82
N ASN A 6 1.52 -10.82 -5.71
CA ASN A 6 1.42 -9.70 -4.77
C ASN A 6 0.26 -8.77 -5.16
N LEU A 7 0.10 -8.45 -6.43
CA LEU A 7 -1.02 -7.61 -6.86
C LEU A 7 -2.36 -8.27 -6.51
N GLY A 8 -2.52 -9.54 -6.83
CA GLY A 8 -3.75 -10.25 -6.51
C GLY A 8 -4.04 -10.28 -5.02
N THR A 9 -3.01 -10.53 -4.20
CA THR A 9 -3.17 -10.53 -2.75
C THR A 9 -3.54 -9.15 -2.23
N ILE A 10 -2.94 -8.09 -2.77
CA ILE A 10 -3.27 -6.72 -2.39
C ILE A 10 -4.73 -6.40 -2.73
N LEU A 11 -5.23 -6.86 -3.87
CA LEU A 11 -6.63 -6.66 -4.24
C LEU A 11 -7.58 -7.35 -3.26
N ARG A 12 -7.23 -8.55 -2.80
CA ARG A 12 -8.01 -9.23 -1.75
C ARG A 12 -7.98 -8.47 -0.43
N ILE A 13 -6.82 -7.93 -0.07
CA ILE A 13 -6.66 -7.12 1.14
C ILE A 13 -7.53 -5.86 1.02
N ALA A 14 -7.47 -5.20 -0.13
CA ALA A 14 -8.29 -4.01 -0.38
C ALA A 14 -9.78 -4.31 -0.22
N ASP A 15 -10.23 -5.41 -0.81
CA ASP A 15 -11.63 -5.84 -0.69
C ASP A 15 -11.98 -6.10 0.78
N TRP A 16 -11.13 -6.83 1.50
CA TRP A 16 -11.37 -7.16 2.90
C TRP A 16 -11.53 -5.91 3.78
N PHE A 17 -10.71 -4.89 3.53
CA PHE A 17 -10.74 -3.67 4.33
C PHE A 17 -11.63 -2.57 3.75
N GLY A 18 -12.43 -2.88 2.73
CA GLY A 18 -13.38 -1.92 2.17
C GLY A 18 -12.77 -0.84 1.32
N ILE A 19 -11.58 -1.07 0.77
CA ILE A 19 -10.91 -0.17 -0.15
C ILE A 19 -11.37 -0.52 -1.56
N ARG A 20 -11.99 0.44 -2.25
CA ARG A 20 -12.61 0.16 -3.56
C ARG A 20 -11.73 0.53 -4.74
N HIS A 21 -10.72 1.36 -4.55
CA HIS A 21 -9.88 1.85 -5.63
C HIS A 21 -8.41 1.58 -5.33
N VAL A 22 -7.73 0.97 -6.27
CA VAL A 22 -6.28 0.72 -6.24
C VAL A 22 -5.68 1.37 -7.48
N PHE A 23 -4.67 2.19 -7.29
CA PHE A 23 -3.97 2.87 -8.37
C PHE A 23 -2.58 2.25 -8.51
N ALA A 24 -2.25 1.83 -9.73
CA ALA A 24 -1.02 1.12 -10.01
C ALA A 24 -0.20 1.85 -11.05
N SER A 25 1.13 1.82 -10.90
CA SER A 25 2.03 2.36 -11.92
C SER A 25 1.93 1.55 -13.22
N PRO A 26 2.31 2.15 -14.38
CA PRO A 26 2.14 1.45 -15.66
C PRO A 26 2.90 0.12 -15.78
N ASP A 27 3.95 -0.06 -14.98
CA ASP A 27 4.75 -1.29 -14.97
C ASP A 27 4.23 -2.34 -13.98
N THR A 28 3.10 -2.08 -13.35
CA THR A 28 2.47 -3.06 -12.45
C THR A 28 1.84 -4.19 -13.26
N ALA A 29 1.81 -5.39 -12.69
CA ALA A 29 1.21 -6.56 -13.34
C ALA A 29 -0.23 -6.29 -13.75
N ASP A 30 -0.61 -6.82 -14.93
CA ASP A 30 -1.97 -6.68 -15.45
C ASP A 30 -2.95 -7.43 -14.53
N VAL A 31 -3.97 -6.72 -14.06
CA VAL A 31 -4.98 -7.28 -13.15
C VAL A 31 -5.76 -8.44 -13.79
N TYR A 32 -5.86 -8.48 -15.10
CA TYR A 32 -6.55 -9.55 -15.82
C TYR A 32 -5.63 -10.70 -16.24
N ALA A 33 -4.35 -10.65 -15.89
CA ALA A 33 -3.46 -11.80 -16.13
C ALA A 33 -3.96 -13.00 -15.31
N PRO A 34 -3.85 -14.24 -15.84
CA PRO A 34 -4.41 -15.42 -15.17
C PRO A 34 -3.93 -15.60 -13.73
N LYS A 35 -2.66 -15.34 -13.44
CA LYS A 35 -2.14 -15.48 -12.08
C LYS A 35 -2.72 -14.43 -11.13
N VAL A 36 -3.01 -13.22 -11.61
CA VAL A 36 -3.63 -12.19 -10.80
C VAL A 36 -5.08 -12.56 -10.50
N VAL A 37 -5.82 -13.01 -11.49
CA VAL A 37 -7.22 -13.47 -11.30
C VAL A 37 -7.27 -14.58 -10.27
N GLN A 38 -6.37 -15.56 -10.37
CA GLN A 38 -6.32 -16.67 -9.42
C GLN A 38 -6.04 -16.18 -8.00
N ALA A 39 -5.12 -15.23 -7.84
CA ALA A 39 -4.75 -14.71 -6.52
C ALA A 39 -5.84 -13.82 -5.92
N THR A 40 -6.65 -13.13 -6.72
CA THR A 40 -7.72 -12.25 -6.20
C THR A 40 -8.91 -13.03 -5.67
N MET A 41 -9.13 -14.26 -6.18
CA MET A 41 -10.27 -15.09 -5.76
C MET A 41 -11.62 -14.34 -5.85
N GLY A 42 -11.79 -13.55 -6.91
CA GLY A 42 -13.03 -12.82 -7.17
C GLY A 42 -13.04 -11.36 -6.72
N ALA A 43 -11.99 -10.87 -6.05
CA ALA A 43 -11.96 -9.48 -5.59
C ALA A 43 -11.96 -8.46 -6.74
N ILE A 44 -11.60 -8.87 -7.96
CA ILE A 44 -11.61 -8.00 -9.14
C ILE A 44 -12.99 -7.35 -9.35
N GLY A 45 -14.06 -8.07 -9.04
CA GLY A 45 -15.43 -7.54 -9.21
C GLY A 45 -15.79 -6.43 -8.23
N THR A 46 -15.09 -6.31 -7.11
CA THR A 46 -15.40 -5.35 -6.05
C THR A 46 -14.39 -4.22 -5.94
N VAL A 47 -13.16 -4.44 -6.38
CA VAL A 47 -12.06 -3.47 -6.32
C VAL A 47 -11.73 -3.01 -7.74
N ARG A 48 -11.72 -1.70 -7.96
CA ARG A 48 -11.38 -1.11 -9.25
C ARG A 48 -9.90 -0.77 -9.28
N VAL A 49 -9.19 -1.26 -10.31
CA VAL A 49 -7.76 -0.99 -10.51
C VAL A 49 -7.60 0.01 -11.63
N HIS A 50 -6.83 1.06 -11.37
CA HIS A 50 -6.54 2.12 -12.32
C HIS A 50 -5.04 2.16 -12.55
N TYR A 51 -4.62 2.24 -13.81
CA TYR A 51 -3.21 2.31 -14.17
C TYR A 51 -2.87 3.73 -14.63
N GLY A 52 -1.74 4.24 -14.17
CA GLY A 52 -1.29 5.56 -14.59
C GLY A 52 -0.09 6.04 -13.77
N SER A 53 0.38 7.24 -14.08
CA SER A 53 1.49 7.85 -13.37
C SER A 53 1.08 8.22 -11.95
N LEU A 54 1.70 7.59 -10.96
CA LEU A 54 1.39 7.86 -9.56
C LEU A 54 1.75 9.29 -9.15
N PRO A 55 2.88 9.88 -9.56
CA PRO A 55 3.14 11.28 -9.21
C PRO A 55 2.08 12.23 -9.75
N VAL A 56 1.62 12.01 -10.97
CA VAL A 56 0.56 12.85 -11.57
C VAL A 56 -0.74 12.71 -10.79
N LEU A 57 -1.08 11.50 -10.37
CA LEU A 57 -2.29 11.24 -9.58
C LEU A 57 -2.20 11.86 -8.18
N LEU A 58 -1.05 11.75 -7.53
CA LEU A 58 -0.90 12.13 -6.12
C LEU A 58 -0.71 13.63 -5.91
N GLN A 59 -0.12 14.34 -6.87
CA GLN A 59 0.16 15.77 -6.72
C GLN A 59 -1.09 16.60 -6.36
N PRO A 60 -2.24 16.44 -7.07
CA PRO A 60 -3.43 17.22 -6.70
C PRO A 60 -4.00 16.86 -5.33
N LEU A 61 -3.70 15.66 -4.81
CA LEU A 61 -4.21 15.23 -3.51
C LEU A 61 -3.35 15.70 -2.35
N LYS A 62 -2.10 16.07 -2.62
CA LYS A 62 -1.19 16.55 -1.59
C LYS A 62 -1.74 17.84 -0.98
N GLY A 63 -1.87 17.84 0.35
CA GLY A 63 -2.45 18.97 1.07
C GLY A 63 -3.98 18.90 1.21
N ARG A 64 -4.65 17.97 0.53
CA ARG A 64 -6.11 17.79 0.64
C ARG A 64 -6.49 16.58 1.46
N VAL A 65 -5.73 15.49 1.32
CA VAL A 65 -5.91 14.26 2.08
C VAL A 65 -4.55 13.79 2.55
N PRO A 66 -4.48 13.05 3.67
CA PRO A 66 -3.22 12.45 4.07
C PRO A 66 -2.77 11.39 3.06
N ILE A 67 -1.50 11.38 2.75
CA ILE A 67 -0.87 10.39 1.88
C ILE A 67 0.18 9.67 2.71
N TYR A 68 -0.13 8.43 3.08
CA TYR A 68 0.72 7.60 3.93
C TYR A 68 1.62 6.73 3.06
N GLY A 69 2.88 6.63 3.41
CA GLY A 69 3.79 5.70 2.74
C GLY A 69 4.68 5.01 3.76
N THR A 70 5.09 3.78 3.47
CA THR A 70 5.95 3.01 4.36
C THR A 70 7.42 3.21 3.97
N PHE A 71 8.25 3.54 4.95
CA PHE A 71 9.67 3.80 4.77
C PHE A 71 10.45 3.25 5.95
N LEU A 72 11.70 2.88 5.72
CA LEU A 72 12.58 2.41 6.79
C LEU A 72 12.94 3.52 7.78
N ASP A 73 12.88 4.77 7.34
CA ASP A 73 13.15 5.94 8.17
C ASP A 73 11.87 6.67 8.61
N GLY A 74 10.73 5.99 8.53
CA GLY A 74 9.45 6.56 8.92
C GLY A 74 9.20 6.52 10.42
N GLU A 75 8.08 7.10 10.82
CA GLU A 75 7.62 7.08 12.20
C GLU A 75 6.87 5.78 12.49
N ASP A 76 7.01 5.26 13.70
CA ASP A 76 6.35 4.02 14.12
C ASP A 76 4.84 4.10 13.83
N LEU A 77 4.35 3.16 13.03
CA LEU A 77 2.97 3.09 12.60
C LEU A 77 2.00 3.15 13.78
N TYR A 78 2.34 2.47 14.87
CA TYR A 78 1.42 2.31 16.01
C TYR A 78 1.34 3.54 16.90
N THR A 79 2.25 4.51 16.71
CA THR A 79 2.23 5.75 17.49
C THR A 79 1.62 6.92 16.72
N GLN A 80 1.28 6.73 15.44
CA GLN A 80 0.74 7.79 14.60
C GLN A 80 -0.76 7.78 14.60
N GLN A 81 -1.36 8.96 14.46
CA GLN A 81 -2.80 9.08 14.24
C GLN A 81 -3.09 8.98 12.75
N LEU A 82 -3.90 8.00 12.39
CA LEU A 82 -4.24 7.73 10.99
C LEU A 82 -5.72 8.01 10.76
N SER A 83 -6.03 8.60 9.59
CA SER A 83 -7.42 8.82 9.20
C SER A 83 -7.90 7.64 8.35
N SER A 84 -8.99 7.01 8.78
CA SER A 84 -9.62 5.94 8.00
C SER A 84 -10.76 6.44 7.11
N SER A 85 -11.16 7.69 7.26
CA SER A 85 -12.27 8.25 6.49
C SER A 85 -11.85 8.77 5.11
N CYS A 86 -10.61 9.23 5.00
CA CYS A 86 -10.05 9.65 3.72
C CYS A 86 -8.53 9.56 3.78
N GLY A 87 -7.92 9.32 2.64
CA GLY A 87 -6.46 9.22 2.57
C GLY A 87 -6.03 8.22 1.53
N VAL A 88 -4.73 8.19 1.30
CA VAL A 88 -4.11 7.28 0.34
C VAL A 88 -2.99 6.53 1.06
N ILE A 89 -2.90 5.23 0.80
CA ILE A 89 -1.79 4.40 1.27
C ILE A 89 -0.92 4.09 0.06
N VAL A 90 0.35 4.46 0.13
CA VAL A 90 1.33 4.22 -0.93
C VAL A 90 2.23 3.07 -0.51
N MET A 91 2.33 2.07 -1.37
CA MET A 91 3.21 0.92 -1.15
C MET A 91 4.29 0.89 -2.23
N GLY A 92 5.49 0.54 -1.84
CA GLY A 92 6.62 0.51 -2.74
C GLY A 92 6.73 -0.79 -3.51
N ASN A 93 7.59 -0.75 -4.55
CA ASN A 93 7.96 -1.93 -5.33
C ASN A 93 8.87 -2.84 -4.49
N GLU A 94 8.81 -4.15 -4.75
CA GLU A 94 9.68 -5.12 -4.09
C GLU A 94 11.15 -4.80 -4.37
N GLY A 95 11.94 -4.68 -3.31
CA GLY A 95 13.37 -4.44 -3.38
C GLY A 95 13.79 -3.00 -3.65
N LYS A 96 12.96 -2.20 -4.30
CA LYS A 96 13.28 -0.79 -4.61
C LYS A 96 12.57 0.21 -3.70
N GLY A 97 11.47 -0.21 -3.08
CA GLY A 97 10.67 0.67 -2.25
C GLY A 97 9.93 1.72 -3.06
N ILE A 98 9.54 2.80 -2.40
CA ILE A 98 8.83 3.92 -3.02
C ILE A 98 9.85 4.80 -3.77
N THR A 99 9.55 5.14 -5.01
CA THR A 99 10.44 6.02 -5.80
C THR A 99 10.52 7.41 -5.17
N SER A 100 11.58 8.15 -5.47
CA SER A 100 11.74 9.51 -4.94
C SER A 100 10.61 10.45 -5.41
N GLU A 101 10.13 10.28 -6.63
CA GLU A 101 9.05 11.11 -7.15
C GLU A 101 7.74 10.87 -6.41
N VAL A 102 7.41 9.61 -6.16
CA VAL A 102 6.21 9.26 -5.39
C VAL A 102 6.40 9.64 -3.92
N GLY A 103 7.61 9.42 -3.38
CA GLY A 103 7.93 9.78 -2.00
C GLY A 103 7.77 11.27 -1.73
N ALA A 104 8.01 12.13 -2.72
CA ALA A 104 7.81 13.57 -2.58
C ALA A 104 6.33 13.93 -2.39
N CYS A 105 5.41 13.06 -2.78
CA CYS A 105 3.98 13.26 -2.59
C CYS A 105 3.47 12.72 -1.25
N VAL A 106 4.26 11.92 -0.54
CA VAL A 106 3.87 11.34 0.75
C VAL A 106 3.93 12.42 1.83
N THR A 107 2.85 12.54 2.61
CA THR A 107 2.76 13.51 3.69
C THR A 107 3.09 12.91 5.06
N HIS A 108 2.93 11.61 5.21
CA HIS A 108 3.19 10.89 6.47
C HIS A 108 4.02 9.65 6.17
N ARG A 109 5.25 9.63 6.66
CA ARG A 109 6.16 8.51 6.48
C ARG A 109 6.01 7.56 7.66
N LEU A 110 5.61 6.32 7.40
CA LEU A 110 5.32 5.34 8.41
C LEU A 110 6.35 4.22 8.40
N LEU A 111 6.61 3.65 9.57
CA LEU A 111 7.46 2.48 9.73
C LEU A 111 6.68 1.37 10.40
N ILE A 112 6.73 0.17 9.84
CA ILE A 112 6.28 -1.03 10.52
C ILE A 112 7.46 -1.52 11.35
N PRO A 113 7.40 -1.41 12.69
CA PRO A 113 8.57 -1.73 13.51
C PRO A 113 8.88 -3.22 13.48
N SER A 114 10.17 -3.55 13.41
CA SER A 114 10.65 -4.92 13.53
C SER A 114 11.02 -5.21 14.97
N PHE A 115 10.60 -6.38 15.46
CA PHE A 115 10.98 -6.89 16.77
C PHE A 115 11.94 -8.05 16.67
N ALA A 116 12.48 -8.30 15.47
CA ALA A 116 13.46 -9.36 15.26
C ALA A 116 14.77 -9.01 15.97
N ALA A 117 15.50 -10.06 16.35
CA ALA A 117 16.83 -9.89 16.94
C ALA A 117 17.77 -9.17 15.98
N GLU A 118 18.66 -8.34 16.53
CA GLU A 118 19.62 -7.59 15.73
C GLU A 118 20.41 -8.53 14.83
N GLY A 119 20.54 -8.16 13.55
CA GLY A 119 21.24 -8.97 12.56
C GLY A 119 20.44 -10.13 11.98
N CYS A 120 19.23 -10.39 12.47
CA CYS A 120 18.37 -11.47 12.00
C CYS A 120 17.18 -11.00 11.19
N ALA A 121 16.86 -9.70 11.22
CA ALA A 121 15.70 -9.17 10.53
C ALA A 121 15.96 -9.05 9.03
N SER A 122 14.94 -9.33 8.22
CA SER A 122 14.92 -8.93 6.83
C SER A 122 14.85 -7.39 6.75
N GLU A 123 15.38 -6.82 5.67
CA GLU A 123 15.35 -5.38 5.50
C GLU A 123 13.94 -4.84 5.29
N SER A 124 13.05 -5.67 4.73
CA SER A 124 11.66 -5.27 4.46
C SER A 124 10.73 -6.46 4.51
N LEU A 125 9.46 -6.19 4.73
CA LEU A 125 8.41 -7.19 4.62
C LEU A 125 7.95 -7.31 3.17
N ASN A 126 7.34 -8.46 2.85
CA ASN A 126 6.59 -8.60 1.60
C ASN A 126 5.57 -7.46 1.50
N VAL A 127 5.42 -6.88 0.29
CA VAL A 127 4.57 -5.71 0.10
C VAL A 127 3.11 -5.98 0.42
N ALA A 128 2.60 -7.18 0.11
CA ALA A 128 1.22 -7.53 0.42
C ALA A 128 1.01 -7.66 1.93
N VAL A 129 1.98 -8.26 2.63
CA VAL A 129 1.94 -8.36 4.09
C VAL A 129 1.97 -6.97 4.73
N ALA A 130 2.86 -6.10 4.27
CA ALA A 130 2.94 -4.74 4.76
C ALA A 130 1.63 -3.98 4.52
N THR A 131 1.02 -4.16 3.36
CA THR A 131 -0.27 -3.54 3.03
C THR A 131 -1.35 -3.97 4.01
N ALA A 132 -1.42 -5.26 4.33
CA ALA A 132 -2.41 -5.77 5.29
C ALA A 132 -2.21 -5.16 6.67
N ILE A 133 -0.97 -5.04 7.13
CA ILE A 133 -0.68 -4.47 8.45
C ILE A 133 -1.11 -3.00 8.53
N VAL A 134 -0.77 -2.21 7.51
CA VAL A 134 -1.15 -0.80 7.47
C VAL A 134 -2.67 -0.64 7.41
N CYS A 135 -3.34 -1.41 6.57
CA CYS A 135 -4.80 -1.36 6.46
C CYS A 135 -5.48 -1.76 7.76
N ALA A 136 -4.98 -2.81 8.43
CA ALA A 136 -5.53 -3.26 9.69
C ALA A 136 -5.42 -2.18 10.77
N GLU A 137 -4.26 -1.55 10.88
CA GLU A 137 -4.06 -0.50 11.89
C GLU A 137 -4.91 0.73 11.58
N LEU A 138 -5.02 1.10 10.31
CA LEU A 138 -5.83 2.23 9.90
C LEU A 138 -7.30 2.01 10.26
N ARG A 139 -7.82 0.81 9.99
CA ARG A 139 -9.21 0.48 10.34
C ARG A 139 -9.41 0.37 11.85
N ARG A 140 -8.44 -0.18 12.57
CA ARG A 140 -8.51 -0.24 14.03
C ARG A 140 -8.67 1.15 14.63
N GLN A 141 -7.89 2.12 14.16
CA GLN A 141 -7.97 3.50 14.65
C GLN A 141 -9.28 4.18 14.26
N GLY A 142 -9.87 3.80 13.13
CA GLY A 142 -11.14 4.35 12.70
C GLY A 142 -12.35 3.80 13.44
N ARG A 143 -12.19 2.77 14.25
CA ARG A 143 -13.27 2.22 15.09
C ARG A 143 -13.37 3.04 16.37
N SER A 144 -14.50 3.56 16.63
CA SER A 144 -14.75 4.36 17.82
C SER A 144 -15.85 3.78 18.67
#